data_7f075315154d396c8466be01255125df
#
_entry.id   7f075315154d396c8466be01255125df
#
_cell.length_a   1.000
_cell.length_b   1.000
_cell.length_c   1.000
_cell.angle_alpha   90.00
_cell.angle_beta   90.00
_cell.angle_gamma   90.00
#
_symmetry.space_group_name_H-M   'P 1'
#
loop_
_entity.id
_entity.type
_entity.pdbx_description
1 polymer ?
#
loop_
_entity_poly.entity_id
_entity_poly.type
_entity_poly.pdbx_seq_one_letter_code
_entity_poly.pdbx_strand_id
1 'polypeptide(L)'
;MILQTKIIKNTKQIIGMSKLTSFFKRDISLPFKLKPKRLATSKQKKIIALFNNLFSSGFHLVEIISFLDRSLLLEKDYVSLMHTGLAQGRSFSEMMDNLGFSSSIVTQLSLAELHGNLHLSLGKIEEYLDNLAKVKKKLIEVATYPVILLAFLLLIMLGLRNYLLPQLDSSNIATLVISNLPQIFLGL
;
A
#
# COMPACT_ATOMS: atom_id res chain seq x y z
N MET A 1 52.02 4.87 -23.41
CA MET A 1 51.90 4.17 -22.12
C MET A 1 51.10 4.98 -21.07
N ILE A 2 50.36 6.01 -21.45
CA ILE A 2 49.64 6.91 -20.50
C ILE A 2 48.10 6.77 -20.62
N LEU A 3 47.60 6.08 -21.64
CA LEU A 3 46.14 5.96 -21.88
C LEU A 3 45.48 4.77 -21.15
N GLN A 4 46.25 3.80 -20.66
CA GLN A 4 45.72 2.65 -19.94
C GLN A 4 45.35 2.91 -18.48
N THR A 5 45.98 3.91 -17.86
CA THR A 5 45.75 4.22 -16.43
C THR A 5 44.50 5.04 -16.16
N LYS A 6 43.93 5.70 -17.19
CA LYS A 6 42.71 6.52 -17.06
C LYS A 6 41.41 5.70 -17.11
N ILE A 7 41.47 4.54 -17.79
CA ILE A 7 40.31 3.65 -17.92
C ILE A 7 40.07 2.86 -16.63
N ILE A 8 41.14 2.52 -15.90
CA ILE A 8 41.05 1.72 -14.66
C ILE A 8 40.45 2.54 -13.47
N LYS A 9 40.63 3.88 -13.45
CA LYS A 9 40.03 4.73 -12.41
C LYS A 9 38.53 4.91 -12.55
N ASN A 10 37.99 4.90 -13.76
CA ASN A 10 36.55 5.00 -14.00
C ASN A 10 35.80 3.70 -13.67
N THR A 11 36.46 2.55 -13.80
CA THR A 11 35.85 1.24 -13.51
C THR A 11 35.67 1.00 -12.01
N LYS A 12 36.50 1.60 -11.14
CA LYS A 12 36.36 1.47 -9.68
C LYS A 12 35.19 2.28 -9.10
N GLN A 13 34.77 3.37 -9.75
CA GLN A 13 33.59 4.13 -9.32
C GLN A 13 32.28 3.42 -9.67
N ILE A 14 32.25 2.67 -10.78
CA ILE A 14 31.06 1.89 -11.20
C ILE A 14 30.84 0.66 -10.30
N ILE A 15 31.92 0.09 -9.76
CA ILE A 15 31.85 -1.06 -8.82
C ILE A 15 31.29 -0.63 -7.45
N GLY A 16 31.48 0.62 -7.04
CA GLY A 16 30.88 1.17 -5.82
C GLY A 16 29.34 1.31 -5.91
N MET A 17 28.82 1.66 -7.08
CA MET A 17 27.39 1.78 -7.30
C MET A 17 26.69 0.43 -7.43
N SER A 18 27.38 -0.62 -7.92
CA SER A 18 26.81 -1.96 -8.00
C SER A 18 26.63 -2.60 -6.62
N LYS A 19 27.43 -2.22 -5.64
CA LYS A 19 27.25 -2.68 -4.24
C LYS A 19 26.09 -2.00 -3.54
N LEU A 20 25.76 -0.76 -3.89
CA LEU A 20 24.56 -0.08 -3.36
C LEU A 20 23.27 -0.68 -3.94
N THR A 21 23.27 -1.07 -5.20
CA THR A 21 22.10 -1.72 -5.81
C THR A 21 21.90 -3.16 -5.32
N SER A 22 22.97 -3.85 -4.92
CA SER A 22 22.89 -5.20 -4.33
C SER A 22 22.41 -5.14 -2.86
N PHE A 23 22.64 -4.05 -2.15
CA PHE A 23 22.07 -3.83 -0.81
C PHE A 23 20.55 -3.57 -0.85
N PHE A 24 20.06 -2.89 -1.89
CA PHE A 24 18.62 -2.73 -2.13
C PHE A 24 17.93 -3.99 -2.69
N LYS A 25 18.72 -4.90 -3.25
CA LYS A 25 18.25 -6.20 -3.77
C LYS A 25 18.38 -7.35 -2.77
N ARG A 26 18.86 -7.03 -1.56
CA ARG A 26 18.87 -8.01 -0.48
C ARG A 26 17.43 -8.12 -0.01
N ASP A 27 16.81 -9.17 -0.47
CA ASP A 27 15.53 -9.70 -0.10
C ASP A 27 15.05 -9.20 1.25
N ILE A 28 14.24 -8.14 1.22
CA ILE A 28 13.15 -8.06 2.16
C ILE A 28 12.17 -9.15 1.68
N SER A 29 12.57 -10.39 1.80
CA SER A 29 11.65 -11.50 1.90
C SER A 29 11.02 -11.36 3.28
N LEU A 30 10.12 -10.36 3.39
CA LEU A 30 9.07 -10.42 4.37
C LEU A 30 8.46 -11.82 4.17
N PRO A 31 8.35 -12.66 5.21
CA PRO A 31 7.61 -13.91 5.13
C PRO A 31 6.12 -13.58 5.01
N PHE A 32 5.79 -12.86 3.95
CA PHE A 32 4.44 -12.60 3.56
C PHE A 32 4.02 -13.85 2.77
N LYS A 33 3.66 -14.91 3.51
CA LYS A 33 2.78 -15.95 2.98
C LYS A 33 1.66 -15.17 2.30
N LEU A 34 1.62 -15.23 0.98
CA LEU A 34 0.52 -14.68 0.18
C LEU A 34 -0.75 -15.36 0.67
N LYS A 35 -1.36 -14.80 1.71
CA LYS A 35 -2.75 -15.12 2.05
C LYS A 35 -3.57 -14.83 0.79
N PRO A 36 -4.59 -15.62 0.52
CA PRO A 36 -5.47 -15.42 -0.63
C PRO A 36 -5.80 -13.94 -0.72
N LYS A 37 -5.74 -13.40 -1.92
CA LYS A 37 -5.81 -11.96 -2.24
C LYS A 37 -6.93 -11.31 -1.43
N ARG A 38 -6.54 -10.58 -0.39
CA ARG A 38 -7.49 -9.97 0.54
C ARG A 38 -8.41 -9.03 -0.21
N LEU A 39 -9.70 -9.23 -0.04
CA LEU A 39 -10.71 -8.41 -0.70
C LEU A 39 -10.58 -6.94 -0.28
N ALA A 40 -10.60 -6.01 -1.24
CA ALA A 40 -10.52 -4.59 -0.95
C ALA A 40 -11.64 -4.15 0.00
N THR A 41 -11.35 -3.27 0.95
CA THR A 41 -12.32 -2.82 1.97
C THR A 41 -13.62 -2.27 1.37
N SER A 42 -13.53 -1.59 0.23
CA SER A 42 -14.71 -1.08 -0.48
C SER A 42 -15.62 -2.20 -1.02
N LYS A 43 -15.03 -3.30 -1.49
CA LYS A 43 -15.78 -4.49 -1.93
C LYS A 43 -16.37 -5.23 -0.73
N GLN A 44 -15.60 -5.39 0.36
CA GLN A 44 -16.11 -5.98 1.60
C GLN A 44 -17.34 -5.21 2.10
N LYS A 45 -17.27 -3.86 2.15
CA LYS A 45 -18.40 -3.01 2.53
C LYS A 45 -19.63 -3.26 1.65
N LYS A 46 -19.46 -3.27 0.33
CA LYS A 46 -20.56 -3.53 -0.61
C LYS A 46 -21.25 -4.86 -0.35
N ILE A 47 -20.48 -5.91 -0.15
CA ILE A 47 -21.00 -7.26 0.10
C ILE A 47 -21.75 -7.30 1.43
N ILE A 48 -21.15 -6.77 2.50
CA ILE A 48 -21.79 -6.75 3.83
C ILE A 48 -23.09 -5.93 3.83
N ALA A 49 -23.08 -4.73 3.22
CA ALA A 49 -24.28 -3.89 3.10
C ALA A 49 -25.40 -4.63 2.35
N LEU A 50 -25.06 -5.34 1.28
CA LEU A 50 -26.02 -6.10 0.49
C LEU A 50 -26.62 -7.24 1.32
N PHE A 51 -25.80 -8.02 2.01
CA PHE A 51 -26.27 -9.07 2.91
C PHE A 51 -27.09 -8.51 4.07
N ASN A 52 -26.64 -7.41 4.70
CA ASN A 52 -27.37 -6.75 5.78
C ASN A 52 -28.79 -6.34 5.34
N ASN A 53 -28.91 -5.70 4.18
CA ASN A 53 -30.18 -5.26 3.63
C ASN A 53 -31.13 -6.43 3.32
N LEU A 54 -30.60 -7.52 2.74
CA LEU A 54 -31.41 -8.69 2.37
C LEU A 54 -31.82 -9.50 3.61
N PHE A 55 -30.93 -9.71 4.57
CA PHE A 55 -31.29 -10.32 5.86
C PHE A 55 -32.31 -9.48 6.63
N SER A 56 -32.17 -8.13 6.61
CA SER A 56 -33.13 -7.20 7.23
C SER A 56 -34.52 -7.30 6.57
N SER A 57 -34.55 -7.62 5.31
CA SER A 57 -35.80 -7.83 4.56
C SER A 57 -36.39 -9.23 4.78
N GLY A 58 -35.79 -10.08 5.62
CA GLY A 58 -36.28 -11.40 5.98
C GLY A 58 -35.85 -12.53 5.04
N PHE A 59 -34.96 -12.28 4.08
CA PHE A 59 -34.47 -13.34 3.20
C PHE A 59 -33.48 -14.27 3.94
N HIS A 60 -33.60 -15.57 3.65
CA HIS A 60 -32.63 -16.55 4.13
C HIS A 60 -31.38 -16.61 3.25
N LEU A 61 -30.27 -17.12 3.80
CA LEU A 61 -28.97 -17.16 3.11
C LEU A 61 -29.04 -17.79 1.71
N VAL A 62 -29.78 -18.90 1.57
CA VAL A 62 -29.96 -19.59 0.29
C VAL A 62 -30.68 -18.72 -0.75
N GLU A 63 -31.70 -17.99 -0.31
CA GLU A 63 -32.47 -17.08 -1.15
C GLU A 63 -31.62 -15.89 -1.58
N ILE A 64 -30.83 -15.35 -0.65
CA ILE A 64 -29.90 -14.25 -0.91
C ILE A 64 -28.90 -14.65 -1.99
N ILE A 65 -28.24 -15.80 -1.86
CA ILE A 65 -27.26 -16.27 -2.86
C ILE A 65 -27.93 -16.49 -4.22
N SER A 66 -29.12 -17.07 -4.24
CA SER A 66 -29.89 -17.25 -5.47
C SER A 66 -30.34 -15.95 -6.12
N PHE A 67 -30.68 -14.94 -5.30
CA PHE A 67 -30.99 -13.58 -5.76
C PHE A 67 -29.75 -12.89 -6.35
N LEU A 68 -28.58 -13.02 -5.70
CA LEU A 68 -27.34 -12.47 -6.17
C LEU A 68 -26.89 -13.02 -7.52
N ASP A 69 -27.14 -14.31 -7.75
CA ASP A 69 -26.84 -14.96 -9.03
C ASP A 69 -27.67 -14.36 -10.19
N ARG A 70 -28.94 -14.09 -9.94
CA ARG A 70 -29.86 -13.54 -10.94
C ARG A 70 -29.69 -12.03 -11.15
N SER A 71 -29.36 -11.29 -10.09
CA SER A 71 -29.36 -9.82 -10.10
C SER A 71 -28.12 -9.19 -10.70
N LEU A 72 -27.03 -9.96 -10.86
CA LEU A 72 -25.71 -9.48 -11.29
C LEU A 72 -25.14 -8.32 -10.44
N LEU A 73 -25.65 -8.16 -9.21
CA LEU A 73 -25.18 -7.14 -8.27
C LEU A 73 -23.77 -7.42 -7.74
N LEU A 74 -23.36 -8.68 -7.81
CA LEU A 74 -22.06 -9.14 -7.40
C LEU A 74 -21.35 -9.85 -8.56
N GLU A 75 -20.02 -9.79 -8.60
CA GLU A 75 -19.21 -10.47 -9.60
C GLU A 75 -19.48 -12.00 -9.56
N LYS A 76 -19.62 -12.62 -10.73
CA LYS A 76 -19.96 -14.04 -10.85
C LYS A 76 -19.03 -14.97 -10.08
N ASP A 77 -17.73 -14.62 -10.01
CA ASP A 77 -16.74 -15.42 -9.29
C ASP A 77 -17.05 -15.52 -7.80
N TYR A 78 -17.49 -14.41 -7.18
CA TYR A 78 -17.88 -14.42 -5.76
C TYR A 78 -19.17 -15.21 -5.53
N VAL A 79 -20.15 -15.07 -6.42
CA VAL A 79 -21.41 -15.80 -6.33
C VAL A 79 -21.19 -17.31 -6.50
N SER A 80 -20.33 -17.72 -7.43
CA SER A 80 -19.98 -19.12 -7.64
C SER A 80 -19.28 -19.75 -6.43
N LEU A 81 -18.38 -18.97 -5.77
CA LEU A 81 -17.74 -19.40 -4.52
C LEU A 81 -18.76 -19.58 -3.38
N MET A 82 -19.74 -18.68 -3.28
CA MET A 82 -20.82 -18.77 -2.29
C MET A 82 -21.72 -19.99 -2.57
N HIS A 83 -22.10 -20.23 -3.81
CA HIS A 83 -22.87 -21.42 -4.20
C HIS A 83 -22.13 -22.71 -3.86
N THR A 84 -20.83 -22.76 -4.17
CA THR A 84 -19.99 -23.92 -3.82
C THR A 84 -19.90 -24.11 -2.31
N GLY A 85 -19.74 -23.03 -1.55
CA GLY A 85 -19.73 -23.07 -0.09
C GLY A 85 -21.05 -23.58 0.48
N LEU A 86 -22.17 -23.07 -0.04
CA LEU A 86 -23.51 -23.49 0.37
C LEU A 86 -23.75 -24.97 0.07
N ALA A 87 -23.39 -25.45 -1.12
CA ALA A 87 -23.51 -26.85 -1.51
C ALA A 87 -22.65 -27.78 -0.63
N GLN A 88 -21.54 -27.27 -0.08
CA GLN A 88 -20.68 -28.00 0.85
C GLN A 88 -21.14 -27.88 2.31
N GLY A 89 -22.24 -27.21 2.60
CA GLY A 89 -22.73 -26.98 3.96
C GLY A 89 -21.84 -26.06 4.81
N ARG A 90 -21.03 -25.20 4.18
CA ARG A 90 -20.18 -24.24 4.90
C ARG A 90 -21.02 -23.15 5.56
N SER A 91 -20.53 -22.67 6.71
CA SER A 91 -21.14 -21.53 7.38
C SER A 91 -20.96 -20.23 6.57
N PHE A 92 -21.75 -19.22 6.88
CA PHE A 92 -21.63 -17.91 6.23
C PHE A 92 -20.27 -17.29 6.50
N SER A 93 -19.76 -17.42 7.72
CA SER A 93 -18.42 -16.93 8.11
C SER A 93 -17.29 -17.61 7.32
N GLU A 94 -17.37 -18.93 7.09
CA GLU A 94 -16.41 -19.66 6.26
C GLU A 94 -16.47 -19.22 4.79
N MET A 95 -17.65 -18.96 4.27
CA MET A 95 -17.81 -18.43 2.91
C MET A 95 -17.17 -17.05 2.77
N MET A 96 -17.32 -16.17 3.78
CA MET A 96 -16.68 -14.85 3.80
C MET A 96 -15.14 -14.94 3.91
N ASP A 97 -14.61 -15.92 4.65
CA ASP A 97 -13.17 -16.17 4.70
C ASP A 97 -12.62 -16.56 3.33
N ASN A 98 -13.31 -17.45 2.62
CA ASN A 98 -12.95 -17.88 1.25
C ASN A 98 -13.00 -16.72 0.24
N LEU A 99 -13.87 -15.74 0.46
CA LEU A 99 -13.92 -14.50 -0.35
C LEU A 99 -12.80 -13.52 -0.03
N GLY A 100 -11.97 -13.80 0.97
CA GLY A 100 -10.84 -12.95 1.36
C GLY A 100 -11.20 -11.79 2.28
N PHE A 101 -12.23 -11.94 3.10
CA PHE A 101 -12.53 -11.02 4.19
C PHE A 101 -11.44 -11.05 5.26
N SER A 102 -11.36 -9.98 6.06
CA SER A 102 -10.40 -9.95 7.16
C SER A 102 -10.78 -10.94 8.26
N SER A 103 -9.78 -11.58 8.87
CA SER A 103 -10.00 -12.53 9.97
C SER A 103 -10.83 -11.94 11.12
N SER A 104 -10.68 -10.64 11.38
CA SER A 104 -11.50 -9.92 12.38
C SER A 104 -12.99 -9.95 12.06
N ILE A 105 -13.36 -9.73 10.79
CA ILE A 105 -14.76 -9.78 10.33
C ILE A 105 -15.27 -11.22 10.34
N VAL A 106 -14.47 -12.16 9.86
CA VAL A 106 -14.81 -13.58 9.84
C VAL A 106 -15.10 -14.10 11.26
N THR A 107 -14.25 -13.74 12.23
CA THR A 107 -14.48 -14.12 13.65
C THR A 107 -15.77 -13.50 14.20
N GLN A 108 -16.07 -12.24 13.89
CA GLN A 108 -17.32 -11.60 14.33
C GLN A 108 -18.55 -12.28 13.71
N LEU A 109 -18.49 -12.64 12.43
CA LEU A 109 -19.55 -13.38 11.76
C LEU A 109 -19.75 -14.78 12.35
N SER A 110 -18.66 -15.50 12.63
CA SER A 110 -18.72 -16.83 13.25
C SER A 110 -19.37 -16.77 14.63
N LEU A 111 -19.01 -15.80 15.46
CA LEU A 111 -19.66 -15.58 16.75
C LEU A 111 -21.13 -15.22 16.60
N ALA A 112 -21.46 -14.40 15.61
CA ALA A 112 -22.83 -13.99 15.34
C ALA A 112 -23.71 -15.16 14.87
N GLU A 113 -23.16 -16.08 14.07
CA GLU A 113 -23.83 -17.32 13.66
C GLU A 113 -24.11 -18.23 14.87
N LEU A 114 -23.12 -18.42 15.74
CA LEU A 114 -23.29 -19.24 16.96
C LEU A 114 -24.36 -18.70 17.89
N HIS A 115 -24.52 -17.37 17.98
CA HIS A 115 -25.49 -16.72 18.85
C HIS A 115 -26.82 -16.38 18.17
N GLY A 116 -26.99 -16.70 16.91
CA GLY A 116 -28.21 -16.40 16.14
C GLY A 116 -28.43 -14.90 15.87
N ASN A 117 -27.43 -14.05 16.09
CA ASN A 117 -27.50 -12.59 15.98
C ASN A 117 -26.82 -12.03 14.72
N LEU A 118 -26.89 -12.78 13.62
CA LEU A 118 -26.19 -12.45 12.38
C LEU A 118 -26.60 -11.07 11.84
N HIS A 119 -27.90 -10.75 11.84
CA HIS A 119 -28.43 -9.48 11.38
C HIS A 119 -27.83 -8.28 12.14
N LEU A 120 -27.85 -8.32 13.47
CA LEU A 120 -27.30 -7.23 14.30
C LEU A 120 -25.79 -7.06 14.08
N SER A 121 -25.09 -8.17 13.90
CA SER A 121 -23.64 -8.16 13.67
C SER A 121 -23.26 -7.64 12.30
N LEU A 122 -24.04 -7.94 11.26
CA LEU A 122 -23.84 -7.39 9.93
C LEU A 122 -23.95 -5.86 9.91
N GLY A 123 -24.94 -5.29 10.61
CA GLY A 123 -25.07 -3.83 10.74
C GLY A 123 -23.85 -3.19 11.41
N LYS A 124 -23.34 -3.79 12.49
CA LYS A 124 -22.11 -3.32 13.17
C LYS A 124 -20.86 -3.44 12.30
N ILE A 125 -20.76 -4.53 11.54
CA ILE A 125 -19.63 -4.74 10.60
C ILE A 125 -19.69 -3.73 9.45
N GLU A 126 -20.88 -3.43 8.96
CA GLU A 126 -21.09 -2.40 7.93
C GLU A 126 -20.61 -1.03 8.42
N GLU A 127 -21.04 -0.61 9.61
CA GLU A 127 -20.61 0.63 10.25
C GLU A 127 -19.07 0.67 10.46
N TYR A 128 -18.51 -0.44 10.94
CA TYR A 128 -17.05 -0.56 11.10
C TYR A 128 -16.30 -0.38 9.77
N LEU A 129 -16.77 -1.01 8.70
CA LEU A 129 -16.18 -0.89 7.37
C LEU A 129 -16.33 0.52 6.79
N ASP A 130 -17.45 1.20 7.08
CA ASP A 130 -17.65 2.59 6.69
C ASP A 130 -16.67 3.53 7.41
N ASN A 131 -16.51 3.34 8.71
CA ASN A 131 -15.55 4.10 9.50
C ASN A 131 -14.11 3.87 9.05
N LEU A 132 -13.73 2.62 8.72
CA LEU A 132 -12.42 2.32 8.14
C LEU A 132 -12.18 3.04 6.80
N ALA A 133 -13.21 3.08 5.94
CA ALA A 133 -13.10 3.78 4.66
C ALA A 133 -12.93 5.29 4.85
N LYS A 134 -13.68 5.90 5.79
CA LYS A 134 -13.56 7.32 6.15
C LYS A 134 -12.18 7.66 6.72
N VAL A 135 -11.68 6.85 7.65
CA VAL A 135 -10.35 7.02 8.23
C VAL A 135 -9.26 6.91 7.17
N LYS A 136 -9.34 5.90 6.30
CA LYS A 136 -8.39 5.74 5.20
C LYS A 136 -8.38 6.94 4.25
N LYS A 137 -9.55 7.50 3.93
CA LYS A 137 -9.67 8.71 3.10
C LYS A 137 -8.99 9.89 3.77
N LYS A 138 -9.28 10.14 5.05
CA LYS A 138 -8.66 11.23 5.83
C LYS A 138 -7.14 11.08 5.92
N LEU A 139 -6.62 9.86 6.12
CA LEU A 139 -5.17 9.62 6.16
C LEU A 139 -4.50 9.98 4.83
N ILE A 140 -5.13 9.64 3.70
CA ILE A 140 -4.59 10.00 2.38
C ILE A 140 -4.60 11.51 2.19
N GLU A 141 -5.67 12.20 2.57
CA GLU A 141 -5.78 13.66 2.49
C GLU A 141 -4.68 14.36 3.29
N VAL A 142 -4.45 13.92 4.53
CA VAL A 142 -3.40 14.48 5.39
C VAL A 142 -1.99 14.14 4.88
N ALA A 143 -1.78 12.93 4.38
CA ALA A 143 -0.48 12.50 3.85
C ALA A 143 -0.09 13.19 2.54
N THR A 144 -1.04 13.76 1.82
CA THR A 144 -0.79 14.43 0.53
C THR A 144 0.14 15.63 0.70
N TYR A 145 -0.03 16.42 1.77
CA TYR A 145 0.82 17.59 2.03
C TYR A 145 2.31 17.24 2.23
N PRO A 146 2.70 16.35 3.15
CA PRO A 146 4.10 15.98 3.32
C PRO A 146 4.70 15.32 2.08
N VAL A 147 3.92 14.57 1.29
CA VAL A 147 4.40 13.97 0.03
C VAL A 147 4.74 15.05 -1.00
N ILE A 148 3.88 16.07 -1.16
CA ILE A 148 4.13 17.19 -2.07
C ILE A 148 5.36 17.98 -1.62
N LEU A 149 5.48 18.25 -0.31
CA LEU A 149 6.63 18.97 0.25
C LEU A 149 7.95 18.21 0.02
N LEU A 150 7.96 16.90 0.26
CA LEU A 150 9.12 16.05 -0.02
C LEU A 150 9.48 16.01 -1.50
N ALA A 151 8.49 15.89 -2.38
CA ALA A 151 8.70 15.93 -3.83
C ALA A 151 9.31 17.25 -4.26
N PHE A 152 8.84 18.38 -3.73
CA PHE A 152 9.36 19.71 -4.01
C PHE A 152 10.82 19.87 -3.52
N LEU A 153 11.12 19.40 -2.30
CA LEU A 153 12.46 19.42 -1.74
C LEU A 153 13.44 18.58 -2.57
N LEU A 154 13.02 17.38 -3.02
CA LEU A 154 13.82 16.56 -3.93
C LEU A 154 14.06 17.24 -5.27
N LEU A 155 13.07 17.95 -5.81
CA LEU A 155 13.19 18.72 -7.06
C LEU A 155 14.23 19.84 -6.92
N ILE A 156 14.18 20.58 -5.81
CA ILE A 156 15.18 21.63 -5.51
C ILE A 156 16.57 21.00 -5.37
N MET A 157 16.70 19.90 -4.62
CA MET A 157 17.99 19.24 -4.41
C MET A 157 18.58 18.72 -5.72
N LEU A 158 17.76 18.16 -6.63
CA LEU A 158 18.20 17.72 -7.95
C LEU A 158 18.58 18.92 -8.83
N GLY A 159 17.83 20.01 -8.78
CA GLY A 159 18.13 21.25 -9.49
C GLY A 159 19.46 21.85 -9.05
N LEU A 160 19.69 21.97 -7.74
CA LEU A 160 20.95 22.43 -7.16
C LEU A 160 22.12 21.52 -7.56
N ARG A 161 21.94 20.22 -7.49
CA ARG A 161 22.97 19.26 -7.89
C ARG A 161 23.37 19.38 -9.36
N ASN A 162 22.40 19.52 -10.25
CA ASN A 162 22.66 19.54 -11.69
C ASN A 162 23.08 20.91 -12.21
N TYR A 163 22.73 22.01 -11.53
CA TYR A 163 22.97 23.35 -11.97
C TYR A 163 24.12 24.07 -11.22
N LEU A 164 24.17 23.95 -9.89
CA LEU A 164 25.17 24.62 -9.07
C LEU A 164 26.49 23.86 -8.97
N LEU A 165 26.48 22.54 -8.82
CA LEU A 165 27.71 21.76 -8.70
C LEU A 165 28.65 21.92 -9.90
N PRO A 166 28.21 21.86 -11.17
CA PRO A 166 29.11 22.12 -12.29
C PRO A 166 29.60 23.58 -12.39
N GLN A 167 28.86 24.54 -11.85
CA GLN A 167 29.34 25.94 -11.77
C GLN A 167 30.34 26.16 -10.67
N LEU A 168 30.24 25.46 -9.57
CA LEU A 168 31.23 25.53 -8.48
C LEU A 168 32.55 24.83 -8.84
N ASP A 169 32.52 23.79 -9.64
CA ASP A 169 33.74 23.12 -10.14
C ASP A 169 34.47 23.96 -11.20
N SER A 170 33.78 24.82 -11.93
CA SER A 170 34.36 25.72 -12.93
C SER A 170 34.81 27.10 -12.34
N SER A 171 34.31 27.50 -11.20
CA SER A 171 34.75 28.69 -10.49
C SER A 171 35.71 28.29 -9.39
N ASN A 172 36.97 28.72 -9.52
CA ASN A 172 38.06 28.53 -8.54
C ASN A 172 37.76 29.20 -7.17
N ILE A 173 36.57 28.95 -6.59
CA ILE A 173 36.21 29.48 -5.27
C ILE A 173 37.19 28.94 -4.21
N ALA A 174 37.63 27.67 -4.34
CA ALA A 174 38.64 27.11 -3.47
C ALA A 174 39.98 27.84 -3.61
N THR A 175 40.39 28.22 -4.81
CA THR A 175 41.63 29.00 -5.04
C THR A 175 41.47 30.46 -4.61
N LEU A 176 40.32 31.09 -4.78
CA LEU A 176 40.06 32.44 -4.29
C LEU A 176 40.02 32.54 -2.76
N VAL A 177 39.45 31.53 -2.09
CA VAL A 177 39.44 31.48 -0.63
C VAL A 177 40.86 31.22 -0.08
N ILE A 178 41.59 30.28 -0.69
CA ILE A 178 42.96 29.93 -0.25
C ILE A 178 43.94 31.06 -0.57
N SER A 179 43.81 31.77 -1.67
CA SER A 179 44.69 32.90 -2.04
C SER A 179 44.46 34.14 -1.17
N ASN A 180 43.26 34.34 -0.63
CA ASN A 180 42.96 35.49 0.25
C ASN A 180 43.12 35.21 1.74
N LEU A 181 43.28 33.95 2.15
CA LEU A 181 43.53 33.58 3.54
C LEU A 181 44.78 34.24 4.18
N PRO A 182 45.94 34.35 3.49
CA PRO A 182 47.11 34.98 4.09
C PRO A 182 46.94 36.49 4.29
N GLN A 183 46.13 37.19 3.49
CA GLN A 183 45.90 38.63 3.68
C GLN A 183 44.97 38.94 4.86
N ILE A 184 44.02 38.05 5.18
CA ILE A 184 43.14 38.20 6.35
C ILE A 184 43.93 37.98 7.65
N PHE A 185 44.94 37.11 7.61
CA PHE A 185 45.78 36.81 8.80
C PHE A 185 46.91 37.83 9.06
N LEU A 186 47.31 38.62 8.05
CA LEU A 186 48.36 39.64 8.17
C LEU A 186 47.80 41.06 8.39
N GLY A 187 46.51 41.23 8.40
CA GLY A 187 45.81 42.51 8.61
C GLY A 187 45.28 42.71 10.04
N LEU A 188 45.68 41.88 10.99
CA LEU A 188 45.45 41.99 12.43
C LEU A 188 46.81 42.10 13.13
#